data_1325f420092388ec2d3d2257273b39ed
#
_entry.id   1325f420092388ec2d3d2257273b39ed
#
_cell.length_a   1.000
_cell.length_b   1.000
_cell.length_c   1.000
_cell.angle_alpha   90.00
_cell.angle_beta   90.00
_cell.angle_gamma   90.00
#
_symmetry.space_group_name_H-M   'P 1'
#
loop_
_entity.id
_entity.type
_entity.pdbx_description
1 polymer ?
#
loop_
_entity_poly.entity_id
_entity_poly.type
_entity_poly.pdbx_seq_one_letter_code
_entity_poly.pdbx_strand_id
1 'polypeptide(L)'
;VGLPQTSPDEAPGRYARWLDELAKRPRQTAYASESDLAKYLCSRNPRLPQARAAFLARAWTRRVGQRYHLAADPQHRVVNPVLYRRDEAEACWRRGVAPMLLMLGEQSEYRTRMGSWGAAGYLEAAFPHLTLVTLGGVGHMMHHEAPDAVARHIEHFVGQQISRNP
;
A
#
# COMPACT_ATOMS: atom_id res chain seq x y z
N VAL A 1 -3.83 2.16 -9.03
CA VAL A 1 -3.79 0.72 -8.81
C VAL A 1 -2.66 0.11 -9.61
N GLY A 2 -1.94 -0.86 -9.01
CA GLY A 2 -0.75 -1.43 -9.61
C GLY A 2 0.45 -0.47 -9.63
N LEU A 3 1.42 -0.79 -10.46
CA LEU A 3 2.63 -0.01 -10.68
C LEU A 3 2.70 0.47 -12.15
N PRO A 4 3.53 1.45 -12.46
CA PRO A 4 3.85 1.79 -13.84
C PRO A 4 4.42 0.58 -14.59
N GLN A 5 4.20 0.53 -15.90
CA GLN A 5 4.85 -0.45 -16.78
C GLN A 5 6.37 -0.30 -16.68
N THR A 6 7.08 -1.41 -16.60
CA THR A 6 8.54 -1.46 -16.63
C THR A 6 9.03 -1.95 -18.00
N SER A 7 10.16 -1.41 -18.46
CA SER A 7 10.79 -1.89 -19.69
C SER A 7 11.48 -3.26 -19.46
N PRO A 8 11.41 -4.19 -20.41
CA PRO A 8 12.20 -5.43 -20.36
C PRO A 8 13.71 -5.19 -20.15
N ASP A 9 14.24 -4.08 -20.65
CA ASP A 9 15.65 -3.69 -20.51
C ASP A 9 16.07 -3.42 -19.06
N GLU A 10 15.09 -3.20 -18.15
CA GLU A 10 15.34 -3.05 -16.71
C GLU A 10 15.61 -4.39 -16.01
N ALA A 11 15.28 -5.52 -16.64
CA ALA A 11 15.37 -6.83 -16.00
C ALA A 11 16.79 -7.22 -15.54
N PRO A 12 17.85 -7.05 -16.36
CA PRO A 12 19.20 -7.41 -15.93
C PRO A 12 19.66 -6.64 -14.69
N GLY A 13 19.41 -5.32 -14.65
CA GLY A 13 19.71 -4.49 -13.49
C GLY A 13 18.87 -4.85 -12.25
N ARG A 14 17.61 -5.25 -12.45
CA ARG A 14 16.73 -5.72 -11.39
C ARG A 14 17.21 -7.02 -10.77
N TYR A 15 17.62 -8.00 -11.58
CA TYR A 15 18.19 -9.26 -11.10
C TYR A 15 19.53 -9.05 -10.38
N ALA A 16 20.41 -8.23 -10.92
CA ALA A 16 21.68 -7.92 -10.27
C ALA A 16 21.45 -7.31 -8.87
N ARG A 17 20.56 -6.32 -8.77
CA ARG A 17 20.21 -5.70 -7.50
C ARG A 17 19.59 -6.70 -6.52
N TRP A 18 18.69 -7.56 -6.97
CA TRP A 18 18.07 -8.59 -6.16
C TRP A 18 19.11 -9.55 -5.56
N LEU A 19 20.05 -10.04 -6.38
CA LEU A 19 21.14 -10.91 -5.94
C LEU A 19 22.04 -10.22 -4.90
N ASP A 20 22.38 -8.95 -5.14
CA ASP A 20 23.16 -8.14 -4.22
C ASP A 20 22.47 -7.94 -2.86
N GLU A 21 21.18 -7.63 -2.88
CA GLU A 21 20.40 -7.43 -1.66
C GLU A 21 20.24 -8.72 -0.87
N LEU A 22 20.07 -9.88 -1.54
CA LEU A 22 20.05 -11.20 -0.90
C LEU A 22 21.39 -11.53 -0.25
N ALA A 23 22.51 -11.29 -0.94
CA ALA A 23 23.85 -11.56 -0.42
C ALA A 23 24.18 -10.73 0.83
N LYS A 24 23.69 -9.48 0.89
CA LYS A 24 23.89 -8.55 2.01
C LYS A 24 23.06 -8.88 3.25
N ARG A 25 22.08 -9.77 3.17
CA ARG A 25 21.13 -10.14 4.22
C ARG A 25 20.54 -8.92 4.92
N PRO A 26 19.35 -8.48 4.55
CA PRO A 26 18.71 -7.29 5.11
C PRO A 26 18.68 -7.35 6.64
N ARG A 27 19.11 -6.27 7.30
CA ARG A 27 19.10 -6.19 8.75
C ARG A 27 17.76 -5.64 9.24
N GLN A 28 17.26 -6.20 10.33
CA GLN A 28 16.07 -5.69 10.98
C GLN A 28 16.34 -4.32 11.59
N THR A 29 15.45 -3.35 11.32
CA THR A 29 15.54 -2.02 11.93
C THR A 29 15.12 -2.12 13.40
N ALA A 30 15.92 -1.52 14.27
CA ALA A 30 15.68 -1.46 15.71
C ALA A 30 15.62 -0.01 16.20
N TYR A 31 14.70 0.25 17.11
CA TYR A 31 14.48 1.55 17.75
C TYR A 31 14.79 1.45 19.24
N ALA A 32 15.15 2.57 19.87
CA ALA A 32 15.35 2.60 21.30
C ALA A 32 14.01 2.50 22.06
N SER A 33 12.94 3.03 21.48
CA SER A 33 11.60 2.97 22.04
C SER A 33 10.52 2.89 20.94
N GLU A 34 9.29 2.50 21.30
CA GLU A 34 8.11 2.63 20.45
C GLU A 34 7.84 4.10 20.08
N SER A 35 8.13 5.01 21.02
CA SER A 35 7.98 6.45 20.78
C SER A 35 8.88 6.96 19.66
N ASP A 36 10.10 6.42 19.51
CA ASP A 36 11.00 6.80 18.43
C ASP A 36 10.48 6.31 17.06
N LEU A 37 9.89 5.11 17.01
CA LEU A 37 9.21 4.67 15.82
C LEU A 37 7.98 5.54 15.53
N ALA A 38 7.17 5.91 16.52
CA ALA A 38 6.02 6.76 16.32
C ALA A 38 6.42 8.14 15.75
N LYS A 39 7.47 8.76 16.28
CA LYS A 39 8.04 10.02 15.75
C LYS A 39 8.49 9.84 14.29
N TYR A 40 9.18 8.75 13.99
CA TYR A 40 9.62 8.44 12.63
C TYR A 40 8.42 8.29 11.69
N LEU A 41 7.36 7.59 12.10
CA LEU A 41 6.14 7.44 11.28
C LEU A 41 5.48 8.79 10.99
N CYS A 42 5.36 9.67 11.98
CA CYS A 42 4.83 11.03 11.77
C CYS A 42 5.73 11.87 10.83
N SER A 43 7.06 11.73 10.93
CA SER A 43 7.97 12.45 10.03
C SER A 43 7.86 11.97 8.58
N ARG A 44 7.53 10.70 8.37
CA ARG A 44 7.31 10.12 7.03
C ARG A 44 5.92 10.38 6.47
N ASN A 45 4.95 10.57 7.35
CA ASN A 45 3.58 10.93 6.99
C ASN A 45 3.06 12.03 7.94
N PRO A 46 3.21 13.32 7.58
CA PRO A 46 2.76 14.43 8.41
C PRO A 46 1.24 14.48 8.67
N ARG A 47 0.44 13.74 7.89
CA ARG A 47 -1.01 13.60 8.09
C ARG A 47 -1.38 12.55 9.13
N LEU A 48 -0.41 11.71 9.55
CA LEU A 48 -0.66 10.66 10.52
C LEU A 48 -0.82 11.25 11.92
N PRO A 49 -2.00 11.12 12.58
CA PRO A 49 -2.18 11.58 13.95
C PRO A 49 -1.24 10.88 14.92
N GLN A 50 -0.71 11.64 15.88
CA GLN A 50 0.27 11.12 16.86
C GLN A 50 -0.25 9.90 17.63
N ALA A 51 -1.52 9.90 18.03
CA ALA A 51 -2.14 8.76 18.71
C ALA A 51 -2.16 7.49 17.84
N ARG A 52 -2.41 7.65 16.52
CA ARG A 52 -2.35 6.55 15.56
C ARG A 52 -0.92 6.07 15.33
N ALA A 53 0.05 6.99 15.24
CA ALA A 53 1.46 6.63 15.13
C ALA A 53 1.92 5.81 16.35
N ALA A 54 1.51 6.18 17.57
CA ALA A 54 1.81 5.42 18.79
C ALA A 54 1.17 4.02 18.77
N PHE A 55 -0.08 3.91 18.31
CA PHE A 55 -0.75 2.62 18.13
C PHE A 55 0.00 1.74 17.14
N LEU A 56 0.34 2.28 15.95
CA LEU A 56 1.07 1.54 14.92
C LEU A 56 2.46 1.12 15.41
N ALA A 57 3.18 2.00 16.10
CA ALA A 57 4.50 1.69 16.63
C ALA A 57 4.46 0.49 17.59
N ARG A 58 3.46 0.44 18.47
CA ARG A 58 3.24 -0.69 19.37
C ARG A 58 2.87 -1.98 18.61
N ALA A 59 1.96 -1.88 17.64
CA ALA A 59 1.50 -3.03 16.87
C ALA A 59 2.58 -3.62 15.94
N TRP A 60 3.51 -2.78 15.46
CA TRP A 60 4.51 -3.18 14.49
C TRP A 60 5.86 -3.55 15.09
N THR A 61 6.02 -3.45 16.41
CA THR A 61 7.29 -3.80 17.07
C THR A 61 7.14 -4.99 18.00
N ARG A 62 8.27 -5.63 18.22
CA ARG A 62 8.51 -6.58 19.31
C ARG A 62 9.76 -6.19 20.06
N ARG A 63 9.74 -6.32 21.38
CA ARG A 63 10.91 -6.07 22.21
C ARG A 63 11.87 -7.26 22.14
N VAL A 64 13.13 -6.96 21.85
CA VAL A 64 14.23 -7.94 21.88
C VAL A 64 15.37 -7.33 22.70
N GLY A 65 15.59 -7.85 23.89
CA GLY A 65 16.50 -7.23 24.87
C GLY A 65 16.08 -5.80 25.24
N GLN A 66 16.95 -4.85 25.01
CA GLN A 66 16.72 -3.43 25.31
C GLN A 66 16.19 -2.63 24.09
N ARG A 67 15.88 -3.28 22.97
CA ARG A 67 15.49 -2.60 21.74
C ARG A 67 14.13 -3.10 21.21
N TYR A 68 13.49 -2.25 20.41
CA TYR A 68 12.23 -2.54 19.73
C TYR A 68 12.51 -2.77 18.25
N HIS A 69 12.29 -3.98 17.80
CA HIS A 69 12.49 -4.38 16.40
C HIS A 69 11.16 -4.40 15.66
N LEU A 70 11.16 -4.02 14.38
CA LEU A 70 9.98 -4.23 13.55
C LEU A 70 9.65 -5.74 13.50
N ALA A 71 8.37 -6.08 13.67
CA ALA A 71 7.91 -7.47 13.60
C ALA A 71 7.95 -8.05 12.18
N ALA A 72 7.91 -7.17 11.17
CA ALA A 72 7.98 -7.56 9.76
C ALA A 72 9.34 -8.21 9.44
N ASP A 73 9.31 -9.23 8.59
CA ASP A 73 10.52 -9.86 8.08
C ASP A 73 11.35 -8.83 7.27
N PRO A 74 12.65 -8.64 7.57
CA PRO A 74 13.50 -7.74 6.82
C PRO A 74 13.63 -8.11 5.33
N GLN A 75 13.37 -9.35 4.95
CA GLN A 75 13.32 -9.80 3.55
C GLN A 75 12.26 -9.06 2.70
N HIS A 76 11.22 -8.49 3.30
CA HIS A 76 10.26 -7.64 2.61
C HIS A 76 10.89 -6.38 1.96
N ARG A 77 12.12 -6.04 2.31
CA ARG A 77 12.86 -4.91 1.72
C ARG A 77 13.64 -5.29 0.48
N VAL A 78 13.85 -6.58 0.25
CA VAL A 78 14.54 -7.07 -0.94
C VAL A 78 13.69 -6.76 -2.15
N VAL A 79 14.31 -6.18 -3.17
CA VAL A 79 13.60 -5.87 -4.41
C VAL A 79 13.02 -7.15 -5.03
N ASN A 80 11.80 -7.08 -5.53
CA ASN A 80 11.23 -8.19 -6.28
C ASN A 80 12.01 -8.35 -7.61
N PRO A 81 12.58 -9.52 -7.93
CA PRO A 81 13.32 -9.74 -9.16
C PRO A 81 12.43 -9.67 -10.41
N VAL A 82 11.14 -9.98 -10.27
CA VAL A 82 10.21 -9.98 -11.39
C VAL A 82 9.76 -8.56 -11.67
N LEU A 83 9.87 -8.13 -12.92
CA LEU A 83 9.32 -6.87 -13.38
C LEU A 83 7.80 -6.88 -13.29
N TYR A 84 7.23 -5.72 -12.97
CA TYR A 84 5.78 -5.58 -12.99
C TYR A 84 5.27 -5.50 -14.44
N ARG A 85 4.46 -6.46 -14.82
CA ARG A 85 3.85 -6.58 -16.14
C ARG A 85 2.43 -6.02 -16.08
N ARG A 86 2.31 -4.73 -16.38
CA ARG A 86 1.04 -4.02 -16.25
C ARG A 86 -0.02 -4.54 -17.22
N ASP A 87 0.36 -4.83 -18.43
CA ASP A 87 -0.49 -5.42 -19.47
C ASP A 87 -1.12 -6.77 -19.03
N GLU A 88 -0.33 -7.60 -18.38
CA GLU A 88 -0.81 -8.88 -17.81
C GLU A 88 -1.78 -8.62 -16.63
N ALA A 89 -1.44 -7.69 -15.75
CA ALA A 89 -2.31 -7.33 -14.62
C ALA A 89 -3.66 -6.78 -15.11
N GLU A 90 -3.66 -5.91 -16.12
CA GLU A 90 -4.88 -5.35 -16.71
C GLU A 90 -5.73 -6.41 -17.41
N ALA A 91 -5.10 -7.37 -18.08
CA ALA A 91 -5.82 -8.50 -18.66
C ALA A 91 -6.56 -9.33 -17.60
N CYS A 92 -5.96 -9.48 -16.41
CA CYS A 92 -6.62 -10.11 -15.27
C CYS A 92 -7.75 -9.23 -14.70
N TRP A 93 -7.52 -7.93 -14.53
CA TRP A 93 -8.53 -7.01 -13.98
C TRP A 93 -9.79 -6.96 -14.82
N ARG A 94 -9.65 -6.88 -16.15
CA ARG A 94 -10.80 -6.85 -17.08
C ARG A 94 -11.65 -8.12 -17.04
N ARG A 95 -11.11 -9.25 -16.55
CA ARG A 95 -11.83 -10.51 -16.36
C ARG A 95 -12.38 -10.70 -14.96
N GLY A 96 -12.17 -9.75 -14.07
CA GLY A 96 -12.70 -9.80 -12.71
C GLY A 96 -14.22 -9.74 -12.70
N VAL A 97 -14.87 -10.73 -12.11
CA VAL A 97 -16.34 -10.82 -11.98
C VAL A 97 -16.83 -10.38 -10.61
N ALA A 98 -15.95 -10.32 -9.64
CA ALA A 98 -16.31 -9.90 -8.28
C ALA A 98 -16.53 -8.37 -8.21
N PRO A 99 -17.52 -7.90 -7.45
CA PRO A 99 -17.61 -6.48 -7.10
C PRO A 99 -16.35 -5.98 -6.43
N MET A 100 -15.88 -4.80 -6.80
CA MET A 100 -14.63 -4.22 -6.32
C MET A 100 -14.86 -2.83 -5.74
N LEU A 101 -14.35 -2.59 -4.55
CA LEU A 101 -14.25 -1.25 -3.96
C LEU A 101 -12.80 -0.76 -4.09
N LEU A 102 -12.59 0.33 -4.79
CA LEU A 102 -11.32 1.03 -4.85
C LEU A 102 -11.43 2.38 -4.15
N MET A 103 -10.65 2.57 -3.11
CA MET A 103 -10.57 3.85 -2.41
C MET A 103 -9.27 4.56 -2.76
N LEU A 104 -9.36 5.84 -3.08
CA LEU A 104 -8.24 6.71 -3.40
C LEU A 104 -8.17 7.85 -2.39
N GLY A 105 -6.98 8.13 -1.85
CA GLY A 105 -6.75 9.35 -1.11
C GLY A 105 -6.60 10.53 -2.08
N GLU A 106 -7.36 11.62 -1.85
CA GLU A 106 -7.31 12.82 -2.69
C GLU A 106 -5.89 13.38 -2.79
N GLN A 107 -5.14 13.37 -1.68
CA GLN A 107 -3.78 13.88 -1.57
C GLN A 107 -2.71 12.80 -1.74
N SER A 108 -3.08 11.66 -2.35
CA SER A 108 -2.11 10.58 -2.60
C SER A 108 -1.15 10.98 -3.72
N GLU A 109 0.14 11.07 -3.40
CA GLU A 109 1.21 11.30 -4.36
C GLU A 109 1.30 10.20 -5.44
N TYR A 110 0.81 9.00 -5.14
CA TYR A 110 0.78 7.89 -6.10
C TYR A 110 -0.18 8.16 -7.26
N ARG A 111 -1.25 8.94 -7.08
CA ARG A 111 -2.12 9.35 -8.18
C ARG A 111 -1.35 10.14 -9.23
N THR A 112 -0.54 11.10 -8.77
CA THR A 112 0.32 11.89 -9.66
C THR A 112 1.36 11.04 -10.37
N ARG A 113 2.01 10.12 -9.63
CA ARG A 113 3.01 9.20 -10.20
C ARG A 113 2.43 8.23 -11.22
N MET A 114 1.17 7.86 -11.07
CA MET A 114 0.47 6.96 -12.00
C MET A 114 0.01 7.68 -13.28
N GLY A 115 -0.02 9.02 -13.29
CA GLY A 115 -0.46 9.79 -14.46
C GLY A 115 -1.86 9.37 -14.93
N SER A 116 -2.03 9.13 -16.23
CA SER A 116 -3.31 8.69 -16.82
C SER A 116 -3.84 7.38 -16.24
N TRP A 117 -2.97 6.48 -15.78
CA TRP A 117 -3.38 5.21 -15.16
C TRP A 117 -4.02 5.37 -13.78
N GLY A 118 -3.88 6.53 -13.15
CA GLY A 118 -4.56 6.89 -11.90
C GLY A 118 -5.86 7.66 -12.11
N ALA A 119 -6.22 7.97 -13.35
CA ALA A 119 -7.46 8.67 -13.67
C ALA A 119 -8.69 7.78 -13.46
N ALA A 120 -9.81 8.38 -13.00
CA ALA A 120 -11.05 7.64 -12.72
C ALA A 120 -11.55 6.86 -13.94
N GLY A 121 -11.65 7.50 -15.10
CA GLY A 121 -12.14 6.85 -16.32
C GLY A 121 -11.28 5.67 -16.79
N TYR A 122 -9.95 5.74 -16.57
CA TYR A 122 -9.07 4.60 -16.83
C TYR A 122 -9.34 3.42 -15.88
N LEU A 123 -9.51 3.71 -14.59
CA LEU A 123 -9.78 2.70 -13.58
C LEU A 123 -11.15 2.03 -13.80
N GLU A 124 -12.17 2.82 -14.13
CA GLU A 124 -13.50 2.31 -14.46
C GLU A 124 -13.50 1.41 -15.71
N ALA A 125 -12.71 1.76 -16.72
CA ALA A 125 -12.52 0.91 -17.91
C ALA A 125 -11.73 -0.37 -17.63
N ALA A 126 -10.82 -0.34 -16.66
CA ALA A 126 -9.99 -1.50 -16.30
C ALA A 126 -10.70 -2.51 -15.40
N PHE A 127 -11.73 -2.08 -14.66
CA PHE A 127 -12.43 -2.91 -13.66
C PHE A 127 -13.95 -2.89 -13.92
N PRO A 128 -14.55 -3.94 -14.50
CA PRO A 128 -15.96 -3.96 -14.92
C PRO A 128 -16.97 -3.72 -13.79
N HIS A 129 -16.64 -4.07 -12.55
CA HIS A 129 -17.53 -3.99 -11.38
C HIS A 129 -16.97 -3.09 -10.29
N LEU A 130 -16.43 -1.93 -10.70
CA LEU A 130 -15.76 -0.99 -9.81
C LEU A 130 -16.74 -0.05 -9.12
N THR A 131 -16.64 0.04 -7.80
CA THR A 131 -17.10 1.18 -7.01
C THR A 131 -15.88 2.01 -6.64
N LEU A 132 -15.78 3.24 -7.16
CA LEU A 132 -14.65 4.13 -6.93
C LEU A 132 -15.03 5.19 -5.89
N VAL A 133 -14.24 5.33 -4.85
CA VAL A 133 -14.41 6.34 -3.79
C VAL A 133 -13.13 7.15 -3.64
N THR A 134 -13.25 8.46 -3.62
CA THR A 134 -12.13 9.35 -3.29
C THR A 134 -12.36 9.95 -1.90
N LEU A 135 -11.41 9.72 -1.00
CA LEU A 135 -11.43 10.26 0.36
C LEU A 135 -10.72 11.62 0.38
N GLY A 136 -11.43 12.66 0.81
CA GLY A 136 -10.89 14.02 0.92
C GLY A 136 -9.87 14.16 2.04
N GLY A 137 -8.86 14.99 1.83
CA GLY A 137 -7.87 15.38 2.85
C GLY A 137 -6.87 14.30 3.28
N VAL A 138 -6.93 13.09 2.72
CA VAL A 138 -6.05 11.97 3.08
C VAL A 138 -5.11 11.59 1.94
N GLY A 139 -3.96 11.05 2.31
CA GLY A 139 -2.93 10.57 1.40
C GLY A 139 -3.08 9.10 1.03
N HIS A 140 -1.96 8.51 0.60
CA HIS A 140 -1.93 7.10 0.19
C HIS A 140 -2.25 6.12 1.34
N MET A 141 -1.79 6.45 2.54
CA MET A 141 -1.98 5.60 3.72
C MET A 141 -3.29 5.94 4.47
N MET A 142 -4.38 6.09 3.72
CA MET A 142 -5.69 6.50 4.26
C MET A 142 -6.19 5.65 5.42
N HIS A 143 -5.89 4.36 5.43
CA HIS A 143 -6.25 3.45 6.52
C HIS A 143 -5.47 3.71 7.82
N HIS A 144 -4.36 4.44 7.76
CA HIS A 144 -3.65 4.93 8.94
C HIS A 144 -4.10 6.35 9.31
N GLU A 145 -4.40 7.18 8.32
CA GLU A 145 -4.75 8.59 8.50
C GLU A 145 -6.21 8.75 8.97
N ALA A 146 -7.13 8.00 8.36
CA ALA A 146 -8.57 8.09 8.60
C ALA A 146 -9.27 6.70 8.60
N PRO A 147 -8.87 5.77 9.50
CA PRO A 147 -9.39 4.39 9.51
C PRO A 147 -10.90 4.31 9.63
N ASP A 148 -11.52 5.21 10.41
CA ASP A 148 -12.97 5.19 10.61
C ASP A 148 -13.74 5.55 9.32
N ALA A 149 -13.19 6.44 8.49
CA ALA A 149 -13.75 6.74 7.17
C ALA A 149 -13.61 5.55 6.22
N VAL A 150 -12.44 4.92 6.23
CA VAL A 150 -12.18 3.70 5.44
C VAL A 150 -13.15 2.58 5.85
N ALA A 151 -13.31 2.33 7.14
CA ALA A 151 -14.20 1.30 7.66
C ALA A 151 -15.66 1.54 7.22
N ARG A 152 -16.19 2.75 7.36
CA ARG A 152 -17.56 3.08 6.91
C ARG A 152 -17.79 2.80 5.42
N HIS A 153 -16.84 3.11 4.56
CA HIS A 153 -16.97 2.81 3.13
C HIS A 153 -16.93 1.32 2.85
N ILE A 154 -16.10 0.55 3.56
CA ILE A 154 -16.05 -0.91 3.45
C ILE A 154 -17.38 -1.52 3.92
N GLU A 155 -17.88 -1.14 5.09
CA GLU A 155 -19.14 -1.62 5.65
C GLU A 155 -20.33 -1.33 4.72
N HIS A 156 -20.40 -0.10 4.19
CA HIS A 156 -21.43 0.27 3.24
C HIS A 156 -21.37 -0.58 1.96
N PHE A 157 -20.17 -0.73 1.38
CA PHE A 157 -19.97 -1.54 0.18
C PHE A 157 -20.36 -3.00 0.41
N VAL A 158 -19.89 -3.61 1.49
CA VAL A 158 -20.22 -5.01 1.83
C VAL A 158 -21.72 -5.19 2.07
N GLY A 159 -22.37 -4.26 2.82
CA GLY A 159 -23.80 -4.28 3.05
C GLY A 159 -24.61 -4.25 1.75
N GLN A 160 -24.18 -3.44 0.77
CA GLN A 160 -24.82 -3.41 -0.56
C GLN A 160 -24.69 -4.73 -1.32
N GLN A 161 -23.56 -5.42 -1.21
CA GLN A 161 -23.35 -6.71 -1.89
C GLN A 161 -24.20 -7.83 -1.26
N ILE A 162 -24.29 -7.86 0.07
CA ILE A 162 -25.13 -8.83 0.78
C ILE A 162 -26.61 -8.63 0.40
N SER A 163 -27.10 -7.39 0.32
CA SER A 163 -28.46 -7.10 -0.05
C SER A 163 -28.82 -7.44 -1.51
N ARG A 164 -27.81 -7.56 -2.39
CA ARG A 164 -28.02 -7.94 -3.80
C ARG A 164 -28.00 -9.45 -4.05
N ASN A 165 -27.42 -10.21 -3.12
CA ASN A 165 -27.33 -11.68 -3.14
C ASN A 165 -27.84 -12.23 -1.82
N PRO A 166 -29.18 -12.21 -1.56
CA PRO A 166 -29.79 -12.71 -0.34
C PRO A 166 -29.68 -14.22 -0.19
#